data_3a905f6844fde31910f46ef717adfe06
#
_entry.id   3a905f6844fde31910f46ef717adfe06
#
_cell.length_a   1.000
_cell.length_b   1.000
_cell.length_c   1.000
_cell.angle_alpha   90.00
_cell.angle_beta   90.00
_cell.angle_gamma   90.00
#
_symmetry.space_group_name_H-M   'P 1'
#
loop_
_entity.id
_entity.type
_entity.pdbx_description
1 polymer ?
#
loop_
_entity_poly.entity_id
_entity_poly.type
_entity_poly.pdbx_seq_one_letter_code
_entity_poly.pdbx_strand_id
1 'polypeptide(L)'
;DPKNFFAKFPVDPLSYFDLHPELDLEPADALQRFARERTAAVVDKGLMETYQWHIGDVIPIQGTIYGKADGTRLWEFQIVGQFSENGESSNFPLFLFHYEYFKEAAAFGGDSVGNWVVRLDVPDRADEIAQKIDALFENSSDPTKTATEDEFNRQFARQLGDMGFITTVIMAAVFFTIVLLTGNTMSQALRERIPELAVLKTLGFPDGTVFVMVLGEAILLCLVGGVIGVGLAFSISRGLAEALEGIFGSFATTPVFAIEAIVLSAVIGLIIGLIPALNAQRLAIADALRR
;
A
#
# COMPACT_ATOMS: atom_id res chain seq x y z
N ASP A 1 -8.54 5.74 -17.17
CA ASP A 1 -7.80 4.52 -16.92
C ASP A 1 -7.20 4.62 -15.51
N PRO A 2 -7.49 3.68 -14.57
CA PRO A 2 -6.93 3.69 -13.22
C PRO A 2 -5.39 3.71 -13.18
N LYS A 3 -4.75 3.28 -14.25
CA LYS A 3 -3.28 3.30 -14.41
C LYS A 3 -2.69 4.71 -14.53
N ASN A 4 -3.51 5.71 -14.82
CA ASN A 4 -3.08 7.10 -15.04
C ASN A 4 -3.50 8.00 -13.87
N PHE A 5 -3.48 7.47 -12.65
CA PHE A 5 -3.76 8.28 -11.46
C PHE A 5 -2.48 8.97 -10.98
N PHE A 6 -2.54 10.27 -10.82
CA PHE A 6 -1.54 11.10 -10.16
C PHE A 6 -2.23 12.25 -9.43
N ALA A 7 -1.57 12.76 -8.40
CA ALA A 7 -2.12 13.83 -7.59
C ALA A 7 -2.07 15.17 -8.34
N LYS A 8 -3.17 15.91 -8.30
CA LYS A 8 -3.35 17.18 -9.00
C LYS A 8 -3.82 18.23 -7.99
N PHE A 9 -3.07 19.31 -7.87
CA PHE A 9 -3.40 20.37 -6.92
C PHE A 9 -3.49 21.73 -7.63
N PRO A 10 -4.60 22.46 -7.42
CA PRO A 10 -4.67 23.86 -7.77
C PRO A 10 -3.88 24.67 -6.73
N VAL A 11 -2.93 25.48 -7.18
CA VAL A 11 -2.08 26.29 -6.31
C VAL A 11 -2.02 27.73 -6.78
N ASP A 12 -1.74 28.66 -5.87
CA ASP A 12 -1.27 29.99 -6.24
C ASP A 12 0.21 29.90 -6.59
N PRO A 13 0.62 30.20 -7.84
CA PRO A 13 1.97 29.93 -8.31
C PRO A 13 3.07 30.59 -7.51
N LEU A 14 2.90 31.88 -7.17
CA LEU A 14 3.95 32.64 -6.51
C LEU A 14 4.10 32.24 -5.06
N SER A 15 2.98 32.13 -4.35
CA SER A 15 2.96 31.75 -2.93
C SER A 15 3.46 30.31 -2.74
N TYR A 16 3.07 29.40 -3.63
CA TYR A 16 3.47 28.00 -3.52
C TYR A 16 4.99 27.81 -3.60
N PHE A 17 5.62 28.37 -4.62
CA PHE A 17 7.08 28.26 -4.78
C PHE A 17 7.88 29.14 -3.80
N ASP A 18 7.29 30.21 -3.24
CA ASP A 18 7.91 30.94 -2.12
C ASP A 18 7.89 30.12 -0.82
N LEU A 19 6.86 29.30 -0.60
CA LEU A 19 6.74 28.41 0.55
C LEU A 19 7.63 27.16 0.44
N HIS A 20 7.91 26.71 -0.80
CA HIS A 20 8.69 25.51 -1.12
C HIS A 20 9.99 25.83 -1.89
N PRO A 21 10.96 26.47 -1.21
CA PRO A 21 12.23 26.85 -1.84
C PRO A 21 13.13 25.66 -2.20
N GLU A 22 12.81 24.47 -1.69
CA GLU A 22 13.46 23.19 -2.01
C GLU A 22 13.11 22.68 -3.42
N LEU A 23 12.07 23.22 -4.05
CA LEU A 23 11.65 22.82 -5.38
C LEU A 23 12.38 23.62 -6.46
N ASP A 24 13.18 22.93 -7.23
CA ASP A 24 13.87 23.49 -8.40
C ASP A 24 12.93 23.47 -9.60
N LEU A 25 12.56 24.64 -10.11
CA LEU A 25 11.67 24.80 -11.27
C LEU A 25 12.46 25.11 -12.54
N GLU A 26 12.24 24.34 -13.58
CA GLU A 26 12.86 24.48 -14.90
C GLU A 26 11.79 24.65 -16.02
N PRO A 27 12.06 25.47 -17.06
CA PRO A 27 13.15 26.40 -17.21
C PRO A 27 13.02 27.65 -16.31
N ALA A 28 14.04 28.50 -16.26
CA ALA A 28 14.08 29.65 -15.34
C ALA A 28 12.90 30.64 -15.49
N ASP A 29 12.23 30.69 -16.62
CA ASP A 29 11.05 31.52 -16.88
C ASP A 29 9.72 30.78 -16.55
N ALA A 30 9.78 29.50 -16.16
CA ALA A 30 8.60 28.69 -15.93
C ALA A 30 7.67 29.26 -14.85
N LEU A 31 8.22 29.80 -13.75
CA LEU A 31 7.43 30.42 -12.69
C LEU A 31 6.66 31.64 -13.20
N GLN A 32 7.29 32.46 -14.03
CA GLN A 32 6.66 33.65 -14.59
C GLN A 32 5.56 33.28 -15.59
N ARG A 33 5.80 32.27 -16.40
CA ARG A 33 4.79 31.74 -17.32
C ARG A 33 3.63 31.11 -16.55
N PHE A 34 3.90 30.30 -15.54
CA PHE A 34 2.89 29.68 -14.69
C PHE A 34 2.02 30.73 -14.00
N ALA A 35 2.60 31.81 -13.48
CA ALA A 35 1.83 32.88 -12.85
C ALA A 35 0.97 33.71 -13.82
N ARG A 36 1.37 33.80 -15.11
CA ARG A 36 0.70 34.63 -16.12
C ARG A 36 -0.38 33.88 -16.89
N GLU A 37 -0.16 32.61 -17.17
CA GLU A 37 -1.01 31.79 -18.05
C GLU A 37 -1.93 30.92 -17.20
N ARG A 38 -3.23 31.20 -17.18
CA ARG A 38 -4.21 30.52 -16.30
C ARG A 38 -4.35 29.03 -16.58
N THR A 39 -4.16 28.60 -17.83
CA THR A 39 -4.20 27.18 -18.20
C THR A 39 -2.85 26.49 -18.08
N ALA A 40 -1.83 27.21 -17.58
CA ALA A 40 -0.51 26.64 -17.36
C ALA A 40 -0.50 25.61 -16.24
N ALA A 41 0.40 24.65 -16.37
CA ALA A 41 0.73 23.69 -15.34
C ALA A 41 2.24 23.49 -15.25
N VAL A 42 2.71 23.14 -14.05
CA VAL A 42 4.07 22.67 -13.80
C VAL A 42 3.99 21.28 -13.21
N VAL A 43 4.89 20.40 -13.62
CA VAL A 43 4.75 18.97 -13.41
C VAL A 43 6.04 18.41 -12.79
N ASP A 44 5.89 17.49 -11.86
CA ASP A 44 7.05 16.76 -11.30
C ASP A 44 7.80 16.02 -12.41
N LYS A 45 9.12 16.04 -12.33
CA LYS A 45 10.03 15.40 -13.28
C LYS A 45 9.71 13.92 -13.52
N GLY A 46 9.33 13.17 -12.48
CA GLY A 46 8.97 11.76 -12.59
C GLY A 46 7.71 11.53 -13.42
N LEU A 47 6.72 12.44 -13.35
CA LEU A 47 5.53 12.35 -14.22
C LEU A 47 5.90 12.68 -15.67
N MET A 48 6.78 13.66 -15.90
CA MET A 48 7.26 13.98 -17.23
C MET A 48 7.91 12.77 -17.90
N GLU A 49 8.77 12.06 -17.18
CA GLU A 49 9.44 10.85 -17.64
C GLU A 49 8.47 9.68 -17.85
N THR A 50 7.56 9.45 -16.90
CA THR A 50 6.59 8.34 -16.94
C THR A 50 5.64 8.44 -18.13
N TYR A 51 5.12 9.64 -18.38
CA TYR A 51 4.15 9.87 -19.46
C TYR A 51 4.77 10.40 -20.73
N GLN A 52 6.10 10.56 -20.79
CA GLN A 52 6.84 11.11 -21.92
C GLN A 52 6.32 12.50 -22.35
N TRP A 53 5.95 13.32 -21.37
CA TRP A 53 5.50 14.67 -21.61
C TRP A 53 6.66 15.63 -21.80
N HIS A 54 6.43 16.69 -22.55
CA HIS A 54 7.41 17.73 -22.84
C HIS A 54 6.85 19.11 -22.49
N ILE A 55 7.72 20.03 -22.20
CA ILE A 55 7.35 21.44 -22.01
C ILE A 55 6.73 21.97 -23.30
N GLY A 56 5.53 22.54 -23.19
CA GLY A 56 4.74 23.00 -24.32
C GLY A 56 3.57 22.10 -24.69
N ASP A 57 3.55 20.85 -24.22
CA ASP A 57 2.44 19.94 -24.46
C ASP A 57 1.15 20.41 -23.78
N VAL A 58 0.02 20.15 -24.41
CA VAL A 58 -1.31 20.39 -23.83
C VAL A 58 -1.88 19.07 -23.38
N ILE A 59 -2.09 18.92 -22.08
CA ILE A 59 -2.53 17.68 -21.46
C ILE A 59 -4.01 17.77 -21.12
N PRO A 60 -4.85 16.91 -21.74
CA PRO A 60 -6.26 16.79 -21.38
C PRO A 60 -6.42 15.93 -20.13
N ILE A 61 -6.96 16.50 -19.06
CA ILE A 61 -7.22 15.80 -17.80
C ILE A 61 -8.72 15.69 -17.60
N GLN A 62 -9.21 14.47 -17.40
CA GLN A 62 -10.60 14.23 -17.08
C GLN A 62 -10.84 14.41 -15.58
N GLY A 63 -11.63 15.40 -15.20
CA GLY A 63 -12.06 15.62 -13.82
C GLY A 63 -13.05 14.55 -13.38
N THR A 64 -12.65 13.72 -12.41
CA THR A 64 -13.51 12.68 -11.82
C THR A 64 -14.48 13.25 -10.79
N ILE A 65 -13.99 14.18 -9.96
CA ILE A 65 -14.77 14.83 -8.89
C ILE A 65 -15.27 16.19 -9.38
N TYR A 66 -14.36 17.04 -9.87
CA TYR A 66 -14.68 18.41 -10.26
C TYR A 66 -14.92 18.52 -11.77
N GLY A 67 -16.16 18.79 -12.16
CA GLY A 67 -16.52 19.19 -13.51
C GLY A 67 -16.43 20.70 -13.68
N LYS A 68 -16.43 21.17 -14.92
CA LYS A 68 -16.52 22.60 -15.25
C LYS A 68 -17.98 23.08 -15.20
N ALA A 69 -18.15 24.38 -14.97
CA ALA A 69 -19.47 25.04 -14.96
C ALA A 69 -20.20 24.95 -16.31
N ASP A 70 -19.47 24.74 -17.41
CA ASP A 70 -20.02 24.52 -18.75
C ASP A 70 -20.57 23.09 -18.97
N GLY A 71 -20.51 22.22 -17.96
CA GLY A 71 -20.95 20.82 -18.01
C GLY A 71 -19.90 19.85 -18.54
N THR A 72 -18.76 20.31 -19.01
CA THR A 72 -17.67 19.44 -19.43
C THR A 72 -16.87 18.93 -18.22
N ARG A 73 -16.21 17.80 -18.40
CA ARG A 73 -15.28 17.25 -17.42
C ARG A 73 -13.84 17.23 -17.91
N LEU A 74 -13.60 17.78 -19.07
CA LEU A 74 -12.28 17.83 -19.68
C LEU A 74 -11.60 19.16 -19.34
N TRP A 75 -10.48 19.05 -18.63
CA TRP A 75 -9.60 20.15 -18.29
C TRP A 75 -8.37 20.05 -19.18
N GLU A 76 -7.99 21.17 -19.80
CA GLU A 76 -6.81 21.24 -20.66
C GLU A 76 -5.78 22.14 -20.00
N PHE A 77 -4.57 21.61 -19.85
CA PHE A 77 -3.45 22.32 -19.24
C PHE A 77 -2.23 22.29 -20.14
N GLN A 78 -1.58 23.43 -20.31
CA GLN A 78 -0.33 23.54 -21.04
C GLN A 78 0.84 23.39 -20.03
N ILE A 79 1.72 22.44 -20.26
CA ILE A 79 2.94 22.29 -19.45
C ILE A 79 3.91 23.43 -19.77
N VAL A 80 4.20 24.28 -18.80
CA VAL A 80 5.12 25.41 -18.96
C VAL A 80 6.47 25.17 -18.27
N GLY A 81 6.54 24.14 -17.40
CA GLY A 81 7.78 23.80 -16.71
C GLY A 81 7.68 22.45 -15.99
N GLN A 82 8.83 21.98 -15.57
CA GLN A 82 8.96 20.83 -14.68
C GLN A 82 9.62 21.26 -13.37
N PHE A 83 9.32 20.57 -12.29
CA PHE A 83 10.01 20.77 -11.02
C PHE A 83 10.57 19.46 -10.47
N SER A 84 11.58 19.59 -9.62
CA SER A 84 12.23 18.48 -8.92
C SER A 84 12.64 18.92 -7.52
N GLU A 85 12.82 17.99 -6.61
CA GLU A 85 13.35 18.24 -5.28
C GLU A 85 14.83 17.82 -5.27
N ASN A 86 15.75 18.78 -5.11
CA ASN A 86 17.20 18.54 -5.18
C ASN A 86 17.64 17.79 -6.46
N GLY A 87 16.98 18.04 -7.58
CA GLY A 87 17.28 17.40 -8.87
C GLY A 87 16.68 16.02 -9.09
N GLU A 88 16.01 15.45 -8.10
CA GLU A 88 15.31 14.17 -8.18
C GLU A 88 13.78 14.37 -8.23
N SER A 89 13.08 13.36 -8.70
CA SER A 89 11.62 13.32 -8.60
C SER A 89 11.18 13.19 -7.15
N SER A 90 10.11 13.88 -6.79
CA SER A 90 9.50 13.74 -5.46
C SER A 90 9.00 12.29 -5.23
N ASN A 91 9.04 11.84 -3.98
CA ASN A 91 8.43 10.57 -3.56
C ASN A 91 6.91 10.52 -3.83
N PHE A 92 6.29 11.67 -3.97
CA PHE A 92 4.88 11.82 -4.31
C PHE A 92 4.73 12.79 -5.50
N PRO A 93 4.82 12.30 -6.74
CA PRO A 93 4.82 13.14 -7.92
C PRO A 93 3.53 13.94 -8.09
N LEU A 94 3.65 15.25 -8.28
CA LEU A 94 2.55 16.20 -8.32
C LEU A 94 2.38 16.84 -9.70
N PHE A 95 1.14 17.12 -10.05
CA PHE A 95 0.75 17.98 -11.16
C PHE A 95 0.12 19.24 -10.57
N LEU A 96 0.80 20.37 -10.69
CA LEU A 96 0.37 21.65 -10.15
C LEU A 96 -0.21 22.51 -11.26
N PHE A 97 -1.38 23.08 -11.02
CA PHE A 97 -2.05 23.97 -11.96
C PHE A 97 -2.62 25.19 -11.25
N HIS A 98 -3.00 26.21 -12.01
CA HIS A 98 -3.35 27.51 -11.48
C HIS A 98 -4.69 27.50 -10.72
N TYR A 99 -4.69 27.91 -9.43
CA TYR A 99 -5.89 27.93 -8.58
C TYR A 99 -7.00 28.84 -9.14
N GLU A 100 -6.65 30.03 -9.65
CA GLU A 100 -7.67 30.95 -10.21
C GLU A 100 -8.40 30.34 -11.42
N TYR A 101 -7.75 29.51 -12.22
CA TYR A 101 -8.42 28.79 -13.30
C TYR A 101 -9.42 27.77 -12.76
N PHE A 102 -9.03 27.05 -11.73
CA PHE A 102 -9.92 26.11 -11.05
C PHE A 102 -11.12 26.83 -10.44
N LYS A 103 -10.88 27.90 -9.71
CA LYS A 103 -11.90 28.70 -9.02
C LYS A 103 -12.98 29.23 -9.98
N GLU A 104 -12.55 29.76 -11.13
CA GLU A 104 -13.47 30.33 -12.12
C GLU A 104 -14.21 29.29 -12.96
N ALA A 105 -13.56 28.18 -13.29
CA ALA A 105 -14.08 27.20 -14.22
C ALA A 105 -14.81 26.02 -13.56
N ALA A 106 -14.59 25.75 -12.28
CA ALA A 106 -15.22 24.62 -11.58
C ALA A 106 -16.72 24.85 -11.34
N ALA A 107 -17.52 23.81 -11.54
CA ALA A 107 -18.96 23.84 -11.28
C ALA A 107 -19.29 24.01 -9.78
N PHE A 108 -18.39 23.55 -8.90
CA PHE A 108 -18.49 23.67 -7.42
C PHE A 108 -17.10 23.55 -6.80
N GLY A 109 -16.96 23.99 -5.56
CA GLY A 109 -15.72 23.86 -4.78
C GLY A 109 -14.62 24.87 -5.15
N GLY A 110 -14.86 25.76 -6.12
CA GLY A 110 -13.91 26.80 -6.51
C GLY A 110 -13.64 27.85 -5.43
N ASP A 111 -14.62 28.09 -4.54
CA ASP A 111 -14.50 29.09 -3.45
C ASP A 111 -14.00 28.47 -2.13
N SER A 112 -13.61 27.20 -2.14
CA SER A 112 -13.12 26.51 -0.94
C SER A 112 -11.70 26.02 -1.13
N VAL A 113 -10.90 26.09 -0.07
CA VAL A 113 -9.52 25.59 -0.01
C VAL A 113 -9.46 24.48 1.04
N GLY A 114 -8.96 23.31 0.66
CA GLY A 114 -8.90 22.17 1.56
C GLY A 114 -7.79 22.30 2.60
N ASN A 115 -6.65 22.84 2.21
CA ASN A 115 -5.49 23.02 3.08
C ASN A 115 -4.88 24.40 2.90
N TRP A 116 -4.53 25.03 4.02
CA TRP A 116 -3.73 26.24 4.06
C TRP A 116 -2.33 25.90 4.59
N VAL A 117 -1.30 26.35 3.90
CA VAL A 117 0.09 26.21 4.34
C VAL A 117 0.57 27.58 4.80
N VAL A 118 1.16 27.64 5.98
CA VAL A 118 1.67 28.88 6.56
C VAL A 118 3.11 28.68 7.01
N ARG A 119 4.00 29.52 6.52
CA ARG A 119 5.40 29.55 6.99
C ARG A 119 5.50 30.42 8.24
N LEU A 120 6.18 29.89 9.25
CA LEU A 120 6.40 30.59 10.52
C LEU A 120 7.82 31.15 10.59
N ASP A 121 7.93 32.43 11.02
CA ASP A 121 9.25 33.04 11.27
C ASP A 121 9.93 32.45 12.51
N VAL A 122 9.16 31.89 13.46
CA VAL A 122 9.64 31.30 14.70
C VAL A 122 9.07 29.90 14.85
N PRO A 123 9.76 28.87 14.35
CA PRO A 123 9.28 27.47 14.37
C PRO A 123 9.01 26.93 15.78
N ASP A 124 9.79 27.37 16.80
CA ASP A 124 9.64 26.92 18.19
C ASP A 124 8.27 27.28 18.80
N ARG A 125 7.51 28.18 18.19
CA ARG A 125 6.18 28.59 18.63
C ARG A 125 5.06 28.00 17.79
N ALA A 126 5.35 26.99 16.99
CA ALA A 126 4.36 26.44 16.07
C ALA A 126 3.08 25.94 16.79
N ASP A 127 3.23 25.25 17.91
CA ASP A 127 2.09 24.73 18.67
C ASP A 127 1.21 25.85 19.26
N GLU A 128 1.83 26.94 19.75
CA GLU A 128 1.10 28.11 20.27
C GLU A 128 0.34 28.81 19.15
N ILE A 129 0.97 28.94 17.98
CA ILE A 129 0.36 29.59 16.82
C ILE A 129 -0.77 28.73 16.26
N ALA A 130 -0.59 27.43 16.17
CA ALA A 130 -1.62 26.49 15.74
C ALA A 130 -2.89 26.59 16.60
N GLN A 131 -2.73 26.58 17.92
CA GLN A 131 -3.85 26.75 18.85
C GLN A 131 -4.56 28.11 18.68
N LYS A 132 -3.81 29.18 18.42
CA LYS A 132 -4.40 30.50 18.16
C LYS A 132 -5.18 30.54 16.86
N ILE A 133 -4.68 29.91 15.81
CA ILE A 133 -5.40 29.80 14.53
C ILE A 133 -6.69 29.03 14.74
N ASP A 134 -6.63 27.84 15.36
CA ASP A 134 -7.81 27.01 15.59
C ASP A 134 -8.86 27.74 16.47
N ALA A 135 -8.42 28.48 17.48
CA ALA A 135 -9.32 29.28 18.34
C ALA A 135 -10.05 30.39 17.57
N LEU A 136 -9.46 30.96 16.52
CA LEU A 136 -10.12 31.97 15.68
C LEU A 136 -11.30 31.39 14.90
N PHE A 137 -11.20 30.10 14.52
CA PHE A 137 -12.20 29.42 13.70
C PHE A 137 -13.09 28.45 14.46
N GLU A 138 -12.91 28.28 15.78
CA GLU A 138 -13.64 27.32 16.62
C GLU A 138 -15.16 27.43 16.48
N ASN A 139 -15.67 28.67 16.38
CA ASN A 139 -17.10 28.95 16.23
C ASN A 139 -17.48 29.41 14.80
N SER A 140 -16.65 29.17 13.82
CA SER A 140 -16.95 29.47 12.42
C SER A 140 -17.74 28.34 11.74
N SER A 141 -18.27 28.61 10.55
CA SER A 141 -18.88 27.57 9.71
C SER A 141 -17.88 26.49 9.29
N ASP A 142 -16.59 26.83 9.28
CA ASP A 142 -15.49 26.01 8.77
C ASP A 142 -14.36 25.94 9.82
N PRO A 143 -14.54 25.12 10.88
CA PRO A 143 -13.53 24.97 11.91
C PRO A 143 -12.25 24.36 11.34
N THR A 144 -11.11 24.93 11.74
CA THR A 144 -9.79 24.46 11.28
C THR A 144 -9.16 23.53 12.31
N LYS A 145 -8.25 22.69 11.81
CA LYS A 145 -7.31 21.94 12.63
C LYS A 145 -5.90 22.19 12.09
N THR A 146 -5.15 22.95 12.85
CA THR A 146 -3.78 23.35 12.49
C THR A 146 -2.77 22.42 13.15
N ALA A 147 -1.80 21.96 12.38
CA ALA A 147 -0.71 21.11 12.85
C ALA A 147 0.59 21.50 12.13
N THR A 148 1.73 21.21 12.72
CA THR A 148 3.00 21.27 11.99
C THR A 148 3.03 20.24 10.88
N GLU A 149 3.83 20.46 9.85
CA GLU A 149 3.98 19.51 8.74
C GLU A 149 4.42 18.13 9.23
N ASP A 150 5.36 18.09 10.17
CA ASP A 150 5.80 16.85 10.81
C ASP A 150 4.68 16.11 11.55
N GLU A 151 3.80 16.84 12.25
CA GLU A 151 2.67 16.22 12.96
C GLU A 151 1.59 15.77 11.97
N PHE A 152 1.34 16.53 10.92
CA PHE A 152 0.44 16.15 9.83
C PHE A 152 0.93 14.86 9.15
N ASN A 153 2.20 14.78 8.80
CA ASN A 153 2.81 13.60 8.20
C ASN A 153 2.77 12.39 9.15
N ARG A 154 3.02 12.61 10.45
CA ARG A 154 2.86 11.55 11.47
C ARG A 154 1.43 11.07 11.63
N GLN A 155 0.45 11.97 11.62
CA GLN A 155 -0.97 11.58 11.69
C GLN A 155 -1.39 10.79 10.48
N PHE A 156 -0.96 11.18 9.29
CA PHE A 156 -1.18 10.44 8.06
C PHE A 156 -0.52 9.05 8.10
N ALA A 157 0.74 8.98 8.54
CA ALA A 157 1.45 7.72 8.71
C ALA A 157 0.80 6.79 9.76
N ARG A 158 0.27 7.35 10.87
CA ARG A 158 -0.50 6.57 11.86
C ARG A 158 -1.79 6.00 11.27
N GLN A 159 -2.49 6.77 10.46
CA GLN A 159 -3.70 6.29 9.78
C GLN A 159 -3.42 5.11 8.86
N LEU A 160 -2.29 5.12 8.16
CA LEU A 160 -1.81 3.98 7.37
C LEU A 160 -1.34 2.82 8.27
N GLY A 161 -0.71 3.13 9.41
CA GLY A 161 -0.28 2.13 10.40
C GLY A 161 -1.45 1.37 11.03
N ASP A 162 -2.56 2.04 11.33
CA ASP A 162 -3.77 1.40 11.85
C ASP A 162 -4.37 0.42 10.84
N MET A 163 -4.32 0.73 9.55
CA MET A 163 -4.70 -0.21 8.49
C MET A 163 -3.78 -1.43 8.44
N GLY A 164 -2.48 -1.26 8.66
CA GLY A 164 -1.52 -2.35 8.79
C GLY A 164 -1.83 -3.27 9.96
N PHE A 165 -2.17 -2.72 11.12
CA PHE A 165 -2.59 -3.48 12.29
C PHE A 165 -3.87 -4.29 12.04
N ILE A 166 -4.90 -3.67 11.48
CA ILE A 166 -6.17 -4.33 11.13
C ILE A 166 -5.91 -5.49 10.16
N THR A 167 -5.12 -5.25 9.12
CA THR A 167 -4.75 -6.30 8.16
C THR A 167 -4.01 -7.45 8.84
N THR A 168 -3.07 -7.16 9.74
CA THR A 168 -2.31 -8.17 10.49
C THR A 168 -3.24 -9.03 11.36
N VAL A 169 -4.20 -8.42 12.06
CA VAL A 169 -5.17 -9.14 12.91
C VAL A 169 -6.05 -10.06 12.05
N ILE A 170 -6.55 -9.55 10.91
CA ILE A 170 -7.35 -10.37 9.98
C ILE A 170 -6.53 -11.54 9.46
N MET A 171 -5.30 -11.30 9.02
CA MET A 171 -4.40 -12.35 8.54
C MET A 171 -4.10 -13.39 9.62
N ALA A 172 -3.86 -12.97 10.87
CA ALA A 172 -3.64 -13.87 11.99
C ALA A 172 -4.86 -14.76 12.26
N ALA A 173 -6.07 -14.21 12.20
CA ALA A 173 -7.31 -14.96 12.35
C ALA A 173 -7.51 -16.00 11.23
N VAL A 174 -7.21 -15.61 9.98
CA VAL A 174 -7.25 -16.52 8.82
C VAL A 174 -6.23 -17.64 8.99
N PHE A 175 -4.99 -17.31 9.34
CA PHE A 175 -3.94 -18.30 9.60
C PHE A 175 -4.34 -19.28 10.71
N PHE A 176 -4.86 -18.79 11.81
CA PHE A 176 -5.35 -19.62 12.90
C PHE A 176 -6.42 -20.62 12.43
N THR A 177 -7.38 -20.15 11.65
CA THR A 177 -8.44 -20.99 11.08
C THR A 177 -7.89 -22.07 10.16
N ILE A 178 -6.92 -21.71 9.29
CA ILE A 178 -6.27 -22.67 8.38
C ILE A 178 -5.51 -23.73 9.17
N VAL A 179 -4.75 -23.35 10.20
CA VAL A 179 -4.01 -24.28 11.05
C VAL A 179 -4.96 -25.28 11.72
N LEU A 180 -6.08 -24.81 12.30
CA LEU A 180 -7.07 -25.67 12.92
C LEU A 180 -7.73 -26.62 11.92
N LEU A 181 -8.13 -26.10 10.76
CA LEU A 181 -8.76 -26.91 9.73
C LEU A 181 -7.83 -28.00 9.21
N THR A 182 -6.60 -27.61 8.86
CA THR A 182 -5.57 -28.54 8.35
C THR A 182 -5.19 -29.58 9.39
N GLY A 183 -5.04 -29.17 10.67
CA GLY A 183 -4.75 -30.09 11.77
C GLY A 183 -5.87 -31.10 12.00
N ASN A 184 -7.12 -30.68 11.89
CA ASN A 184 -8.28 -31.58 12.01
C ASN A 184 -8.35 -32.57 10.83
N THR A 185 -8.18 -32.08 9.60
CA THR A 185 -8.16 -32.91 8.39
C THR A 185 -7.02 -33.95 8.44
N MET A 186 -5.83 -33.52 8.86
CA MET A 186 -4.70 -34.45 8.99
C MET A 186 -4.91 -35.49 10.07
N SER A 187 -5.50 -35.10 11.20
CA SER A 187 -5.86 -36.05 12.26
C SER A 187 -6.92 -37.08 11.80
N GLN A 188 -7.82 -36.68 10.90
CA GLN A 188 -8.78 -37.58 10.28
C GLN A 188 -8.11 -38.53 9.29
N ALA A 189 -7.26 -38.02 8.39
CA ALA A 189 -6.50 -38.82 7.44
C ALA A 189 -5.62 -39.86 8.16
N LEU A 190 -5.00 -39.46 9.29
CA LEU A 190 -4.24 -40.39 10.11
C LEU A 190 -5.12 -41.53 10.67
N ARG A 191 -6.33 -41.24 11.16
CA ARG A 191 -7.28 -42.28 11.66
C ARG A 191 -7.63 -43.28 10.59
N GLU A 192 -7.78 -42.87 9.36
CA GLU A 192 -8.09 -43.74 8.22
C GLU A 192 -6.91 -44.68 7.88
N ARG A 193 -5.68 -44.23 8.12
CA ARG A 193 -4.43 -44.97 7.84
C ARG A 193 -3.90 -45.80 9.04
N ILE A 194 -4.60 -45.81 10.17
CA ILE A 194 -4.21 -46.60 11.35
C ILE A 194 -3.89 -48.06 11.00
N PRO A 195 -4.71 -48.80 10.21
CA PRO A 195 -4.40 -50.18 9.83
C PRO A 195 -3.09 -50.33 9.06
N GLU A 196 -2.80 -49.40 8.12
CA GLU A 196 -1.57 -49.43 7.33
C GLU A 196 -0.33 -49.21 8.21
N LEU A 197 -0.42 -48.23 9.15
CA LEU A 197 0.64 -47.94 10.10
C LEU A 197 0.88 -49.13 11.08
N ALA A 198 -0.19 -49.83 11.46
CA ALA A 198 -0.10 -51.01 12.28
C ALA A 198 0.66 -52.16 11.55
N VAL A 199 0.37 -52.37 10.26
CA VAL A 199 1.10 -53.35 9.43
C VAL A 199 2.58 -52.97 9.35
N LEU A 200 2.96 -51.70 9.14
CA LEU A 200 4.34 -51.27 9.16
C LEU A 200 5.04 -51.62 10.48
N LYS A 201 4.39 -51.38 11.62
CA LYS A 201 4.91 -51.74 12.95
C LYS A 201 5.07 -53.24 13.14
N THR A 202 4.14 -54.07 12.61
CA THR A 202 4.26 -55.52 12.67
C THR A 202 5.39 -56.06 11.81
N LEU A 203 5.76 -55.35 10.72
CA LEU A 203 6.93 -55.64 9.88
C LEU A 203 8.26 -55.24 10.55
N GLY A 204 8.25 -54.64 11.74
CA GLY A 204 9.43 -54.31 12.51
C GLY A 204 9.93 -52.85 12.35
N PHE A 205 9.15 -51.99 11.72
CA PHE A 205 9.52 -50.57 11.66
C PHE A 205 9.44 -49.94 13.05
N PRO A 206 10.48 -49.25 13.51
CA PRO A 206 10.49 -48.62 14.83
C PRO A 206 9.51 -47.44 14.89
N ASP A 207 9.01 -47.15 16.05
CA ASP A 207 8.06 -46.06 16.33
C ASP A 207 8.53 -44.69 15.83
N GLY A 208 9.84 -44.42 15.89
CA GLY A 208 10.44 -43.22 15.38
C GLY A 208 10.35 -43.05 13.85
N THR A 209 10.39 -44.19 13.09
CA THR A 209 10.20 -44.17 11.65
C THR A 209 8.80 -43.76 11.28
N VAL A 210 7.79 -44.30 11.96
CA VAL A 210 6.38 -43.93 11.76
C VAL A 210 6.15 -42.46 12.08
N PHE A 211 6.74 -41.96 13.17
CA PHE A 211 6.70 -40.55 13.53
C PHE A 211 7.27 -39.68 12.42
N VAL A 212 8.48 -39.97 11.93
CA VAL A 212 9.15 -39.19 10.87
C VAL A 212 8.37 -39.24 9.56
N MET A 213 7.77 -40.36 9.20
CA MET A 213 6.95 -40.52 8.00
C MET A 213 5.72 -39.60 8.05
N VAL A 214 4.95 -39.63 9.14
CA VAL A 214 3.77 -38.79 9.30
C VAL A 214 4.11 -37.30 9.39
N LEU A 215 5.16 -36.95 10.12
CA LEU A 215 5.63 -35.59 10.23
C LEU A 215 6.16 -35.07 8.88
N GLY A 216 6.92 -35.91 8.17
CA GLY A 216 7.44 -35.59 6.85
C GLY A 216 6.35 -35.36 5.82
N GLU A 217 5.28 -36.16 5.84
CA GLU A 217 4.11 -35.97 5.00
C GLU A 217 3.44 -34.61 5.28
N ALA A 218 3.27 -34.22 6.54
CA ALA A 218 2.72 -32.94 6.92
C ALA A 218 3.55 -31.76 6.40
N ILE A 219 4.86 -31.82 6.61
CA ILE A 219 5.78 -30.78 6.17
C ILE A 219 5.78 -30.69 4.64
N LEU A 220 5.81 -31.84 3.94
CA LEU A 220 5.82 -31.90 2.49
C LEU A 220 4.55 -31.25 1.90
N LEU A 221 3.37 -31.59 2.44
CA LEU A 221 2.09 -31.01 1.99
C LEU A 221 2.07 -29.50 2.18
N CYS A 222 2.51 -29.01 3.35
CA CYS A 222 2.59 -27.57 3.62
C CYS A 222 3.60 -26.87 2.71
N LEU A 223 4.75 -27.49 2.43
CA LEU A 223 5.76 -26.94 1.51
C LEU A 223 5.24 -26.85 0.08
N VAL A 224 4.58 -27.91 -0.42
CA VAL A 224 4.00 -27.91 -1.77
C VAL A 224 2.93 -26.81 -1.87
N GLY A 225 2.04 -26.72 -0.88
CA GLY A 225 1.05 -25.66 -0.81
C GLY A 225 1.69 -24.27 -0.73
N GLY A 226 2.74 -24.11 0.07
CA GLY A 226 3.51 -22.88 0.20
C GLY A 226 4.17 -22.43 -1.11
N VAL A 227 4.82 -23.34 -1.82
CA VAL A 227 5.44 -23.04 -3.13
C VAL A 227 4.39 -22.61 -4.15
N ILE A 228 3.26 -23.32 -4.23
CA ILE A 228 2.17 -22.94 -5.12
C ILE A 228 1.59 -21.57 -4.72
N GLY A 229 1.35 -21.35 -3.42
CA GLY A 229 0.85 -20.09 -2.90
C GLY A 229 1.77 -18.91 -3.20
N VAL A 230 3.07 -19.07 -2.99
CA VAL A 230 4.08 -18.06 -3.33
C VAL A 230 4.09 -17.79 -4.84
N GLY A 231 4.05 -18.82 -5.66
CA GLY A 231 4.00 -18.68 -7.12
C GLY A 231 2.77 -17.89 -7.60
N LEU A 232 1.61 -18.18 -7.04
CA LEU A 232 0.37 -17.44 -7.31
C LEU A 232 0.45 -16.01 -6.81
N ALA A 233 0.98 -15.77 -5.59
CA ALA A 233 1.15 -14.43 -5.04
C ALA A 233 2.08 -13.57 -5.91
N PHE A 234 3.19 -14.11 -6.40
CA PHE A 234 4.09 -13.41 -7.33
C PHE A 234 3.42 -13.11 -8.68
N SER A 235 2.61 -14.03 -9.20
CA SER A 235 1.89 -13.82 -10.45
C SER A 235 0.83 -12.73 -10.33
N ILE A 236 0.09 -12.72 -9.21
CA ILE A 236 -0.94 -11.73 -8.93
C ILE A 236 -0.30 -10.38 -8.61
N SER A 237 0.79 -10.35 -7.82
CA SER A 237 1.46 -9.10 -7.44
C SER A 237 2.04 -8.36 -8.64
N ARG A 238 2.54 -9.07 -9.65
CA ARG A 238 2.99 -8.43 -10.91
C ARG A 238 1.85 -7.74 -11.63
N GLY A 239 0.71 -8.42 -11.83
CA GLY A 239 -0.45 -7.81 -12.47
C GLY A 239 -1.06 -6.67 -11.65
N LEU A 240 -1.00 -6.77 -10.31
CA LEU A 240 -1.51 -5.73 -9.41
C LEU A 240 -0.53 -4.55 -9.32
N ALA A 241 0.78 -4.79 -9.33
CA ALA A 241 1.80 -3.75 -9.39
C ALA A 241 1.62 -2.90 -10.65
N GLU A 242 1.49 -3.50 -11.82
CA GLU A 242 1.23 -2.79 -13.08
C GLU A 242 -0.08 -1.98 -13.04
N ALA A 243 -1.09 -2.43 -12.27
CA ALA A 243 -2.38 -1.74 -12.15
C ALA A 243 -2.36 -0.60 -11.11
N LEU A 244 -1.52 -0.69 -10.08
CA LEU A 244 -1.49 0.22 -8.92
C LEU A 244 -0.23 1.10 -8.85
N GLU A 245 0.73 0.91 -9.76
CA GLU A 245 2.01 1.63 -9.77
C GLU A 245 1.83 3.17 -9.80
N GLY A 246 0.73 3.63 -10.43
CA GLY A 246 0.35 5.05 -10.44
C GLY A 246 -0.32 5.57 -9.15
N ILE A 247 -0.68 4.70 -8.19
CA ILE A 247 -1.41 5.10 -6.98
C ILE A 247 -0.55 4.99 -5.72
N PHE A 248 0.29 3.96 -5.63
CA PHE A 248 1.01 3.62 -4.39
C PHE A 248 2.54 3.48 -4.57
N GLY A 249 3.10 3.88 -5.70
CA GLY A 249 4.52 3.66 -6.02
C GLY A 249 4.83 2.19 -6.33
N SER A 250 6.11 1.86 -6.49
CA SER A 250 6.52 0.52 -6.90
C SER A 250 6.33 -0.52 -5.79
N PHE A 251 5.35 -1.41 -5.96
CA PHE A 251 5.22 -2.63 -5.14
C PHE A 251 6.23 -3.68 -5.62
N ALA A 252 7.48 -3.54 -5.23
CA ALA A 252 8.49 -4.55 -5.51
C ALA A 252 8.38 -5.71 -4.51
N THR A 253 7.86 -6.85 -4.95
CA THR A 253 7.96 -8.08 -4.17
C THR A 253 9.42 -8.56 -4.16
N THR A 254 10.06 -8.42 -3.02
CA THR A 254 11.46 -8.84 -2.85
C THR A 254 11.55 -10.38 -2.75
N PRO A 255 12.54 -11.04 -3.36
CA PRO A 255 12.72 -12.49 -3.24
C PRO A 255 12.82 -13.02 -1.81
N VAL A 256 13.19 -12.15 -0.87
CA VAL A 256 13.26 -12.46 0.57
C VAL A 256 11.91 -12.92 1.11
N PHE A 257 10.80 -12.27 0.72
CA PHE A 257 9.45 -12.68 1.14
C PHE A 257 9.07 -14.11 0.67
N ALA A 258 9.59 -14.54 -0.48
CA ALA A 258 9.36 -15.91 -0.94
C ALA A 258 10.04 -16.94 -0.03
N ILE A 259 11.26 -16.66 0.38
CA ILE A 259 12.03 -17.52 1.30
C ILE A 259 11.35 -17.55 2.67
N GLU A 260 10.96 -16.40 3.20
CA GLU A 260 10.23 -16.31 4.48
C GLU A 260 8.92 -17.10 4.47
N ALA A 261 8.14 -16.98 3.39
CA ALA A 261 6.88 -17.71 3.24
C ALA A 261 7.08 -19.24 3.15
N ILE A 262 8.12 -19.71 2.46
CA ILE A 262 8.47 -21.13 2.39
C ILE A 262 8.93 -21.65 3.76
N VAL A 263 9.77 -20.90 4.47
CA VAL A 263 10.20 -21.26 5.83
C VAL A 263 9.00 -21.31 6.78
N LEU A 264 8.11 -20.32 6.71
CA LEU A 264 6.88 -20.29 7.49
C LEU A 264 5.99 -21.49 7.18
N SER A 265 5.85 -21.88 5.91
CA SER A 265 5.10 -23.09 5.51
C SER A 265 5.67 -24.35 6.10
N ALA A 266 6.99 -24.49 6.17
CA ALA A 266 7.65 -25.62 6.82
C ALA A 266 7.39 -25.65 8.34
N VAL A 267 7.47 -24.49 9.00
CA VAL A 267 7.16 -24.35 10.44
C VAL A 267 5.71 -24.70 10.73
N ILE A 268 4.78 -24.22 9.91
CA ILE A 268 3.35 -24.57 10.04
C ILE A 268 3.14 -26.07 9.86
N GLY A 269 3.77 -26.68 8.87
CA GLY A 269 3.71 -28.14 8.66
C GLY A 269 4.23 -28.93 9.84
N LEU A 270 5.29 -28.46 10.47
CA LEU A 270 5.85 -29.05 11.68
C LEU A 270 4.87 -28.93 12.88
N ILE A 271 4.29 -27.76 13.09
CA ILE A 271 3.31 -27.52 14.18
C ILE A 271 2.06 -28.38 13.99
N ILE A 272 1.49 -28.41 12.79
CA ILE A 272 0.27 -29.16 12.47
C ILE A 272 0.52 -30.66 12.52
N GLY A 273 1.68 -31.12 12.00
CA GLY A 273 2.05 -32.52 11.92
C GLY A 273 2.46 -33.13 13.25
N LEU A 274 2.89 -32.34 14.23
CA LEU A 274 3.45 -32.83 15.49
C LEU A 274 2.45 -33.69 16.28
N ILE A 275 1.23 -33.23 16.48
CA ILE A 275 0.19 -33.96 17.23
C ILE A 275 -0.19 -35.27 16.55
N PRO A 276 -0.52 -35.31 15.24
CA PRO A 276 -0.77 -36.56 14.53
C PRO A 276 0.42 -37.52 14.55
N ALA A 277 1.64 -37.04 14.36
CA ALA A 277 2.84 -37.86 14.37
C ALA A 277 3.11 -38.51 15.73
N LEU A 278 2.92 -37.76 16.83
CA LEU A 278 3.01 -38.30 18.19
C LEU A 278 1.92 -39.37 18.46
N ASN A 279 0.72 -39.13 17.95
CA ASN A 279 -0.35 -40.13 18.08
C ASN A 279 -0.04 -41.40 17.28
N ALA A 280 0.50 -41.28 16.06
CA ALA A 280 0.94 -42.42 15.26
C ALA A 280 2.09 -43.19 15.93
N GLN A 281 3.05 -42.51 16.53
CA GLN A 281 4.14 -43.11 17.29
C GLN A 281 3.65 -43.99 18.46
N ARG A 282 2.62 -43.52 19.20
CA ARG A 282 2.07 -44.18 20.40
C ARG A 282 1.05 -45.26 20.08
N LEU A 283 0.79 -45.56 18.82
CA LEU A 283 -0.20 -46.50 18.38
C LEU A 283 0.19 -47.93 18.83
N ALA A 284 -0.63 -48.55 19.70
CA ALA A 284 -0.46 -49.94 20.09
C ALA A 284 -1.00 -50.88 19.01
N ILE A 285 -0.17 -51.84 18.58
CA ILE A 285 -0.48 -52.77 17.49
C ILE A 285 -1.77 -53.58 17.83
N ALA A 286 -1.93 -53.99 19.10
CA ALA A 286 -3.07 -54.76 19.56
C ALA A 286 -4.43 -54.02 19.40
N ASP A 287 -4.45 -52.68 19.60
CA ASP A 287 -5.66 -51.87 19.47
C ASP A 287 -5.99 -51.54 18.01
N ALA A 288 -5.00 -51.49 17.15
CA ALA A 288 -5.15 -51.17 15.73
C ALA A 288 -5.69 -52.35 14.92
N LEU A 289 -5.38 -53.59 15.33
CA LEU A 289 -5.84 -54.81 14.65
C LEU A 289 -7.19 -55.32 15.17
N ARG A 290 -7.70 -54.72 16.26
CA ARG A 290 -8.99 -55.12 16.88
C ARG A 290 -10.21 -54.34 16.32
N ARG A 291 -9.98 -53.31 15.53
CA ARG A 291 -11.00 -52.53 14.82
C ARG A 291 -11.15 -53.03 13.39
#